data_6c184fba21f20d986ec7ce549d2af72a
#
_entry.id   6c184fba21f20d986ec7ce549d2af72a
#
_cell.length_a   1.000
_cell.length_b   1.000
_cell.length_c   1.000
_cell.angle_alpha   90.00
_cell.angle_beta   90.00
_cell.angle_gamma   90.00
#
_symmetry.space_group_name_H-M   'P 1'
#
loop_
_entity.id
_entity.type
_entity.pdbx_description
1 polymer ?
#
loop_
_entity_poly.entity_id
_entity_poly.type
_entity_poly.pdbx_seq_one_letter_code
_entity_poly.pdbx_strand_id
1 'polypeptide(L)'
;LKVRLVLHRSYGDIELDDEIIDRVKEFPEWLEVIDSMISAQSTTMAEKDLLSGIVQVTTEGPVLTITRDKLKDREAVAILLYSMDPQGLRPRELSRLLSLSGFLSVGFASRLSELKREGLAYREGDTYRLTVAGKNWVENVIKPMKSGGIPVERR
;
A
#
# COMPACT_ATOMS: atom_id res chain seq x y z
N LEU A 1 -24.47 -35.85 -15.08
CA LEU A 1 -23.86 -35.68 -13.78
C LEU A 1 -23.14 -34.34 -13.69
N LYS A 2 -23.59 -33.50 -12.79
CA LYS A 2 -22.96 -32.20 -12.58
C LYS A 2 -21.99 -32.31 -11.42
N VAL A 3 -20.74 -31.94 -11.68
CA VAL A 3 -19.68 -31.91 -10.67
C VAL A 3 -19.38 -30.45 -10.36
N ARG A 4 -19.33 -30.12 -9.09
CA ARG A 4 -18.97 -28.79 -8.65
C ARG A 4 -17.68 -28.89 -7.84
N LEU A 5 -16.67 -28.15 -8.28
CA LEU A 5 -15.37 -28.13 -7.60
C LEU A 5 -15.25 -26.83 -6.81
N VAL A 6 -14.87 -26.94 -5.55
CA VAL A 6 -14.61 -25.79 -4.70
C VAL A 6 -13.14 -25.75 -4.37
N LEU A 7 -12.46 -24.65 -4.73
CA LEU A 7 -11.06 -24.47 -4.41
C LEU A 7 -10.95 -23.56 -3.20
N HIS A 8 -10.31 -24.06 -2.15
CA HIS A 8 -10.10 -23.30 -0.93
C HIS A 8 -8.80 -22.53 -1.02
N ARG A 9 -8.89 -21.23 -0.92
CA ARG A 9 -7.73 -20.32 -0.99
C ARG A 9 -7.71 -19.41 0.23
N SER A 10 -6.59 -18.78 0.46
CA SER A 10 -6.44 -17.87 1.59
C SER A 10 -7.34 -16.64 1.49
N TYR A 11 -7.77 -16.28 0.30
CA TYR A 11 -8.64 -15.14 0.04
C TYR A 11 -10.13 -15.55 -0.05
N GLY A 12 -10.47 -16.82 0.08
CA GLY A 12 -11.83 -17.32 -0.01
C GLY A 12 -11.94 -18.56 -0.90
N ASP A 13 -13.15 -19.03 -1.07
CA ASP A 13 -13.43 -20.22 -1.86
C ASP A 13 -13.84 -19.83 -3.27
N ILE A 14 -13.44 -20.65 -4.23
CA ILE A 14 -13.81 -20.48 -5.64
C ILE A 14 -14.61 -21.71 -6.06
N GLU A 15 -15.83 -21.49 -6.55
CA GLU A 15 -16.65 -22.56 -7.11
C GLU A 15 -16.49 -22.63 -8.62
N LEU A 16 -16.29 -23.84 -9.12
CA LEU A 16 -16.18 -24.07 -10.56
C LEU A 16 -17.24 -25.07 -10.98
N ASP A 17 -17.92 -24.78 -12.09
CA ASP A 17 -18.88 -25.70 -12.67
C ASP A 17 -18.18 -26.67 -13.65
N ASP A 18 -18.94 -27.61 -14.19
CA ASP A 18 -18.40 -28.62 -15.09
C ASP A 18 -17.71 -28.04 -16.31
N GLU A 19 -18.26 -26.99 -16.88
CA GLU A 19 -17.71 -26.36 -18.08
C GLU A 19 -16.35 -25.72 -17.78
N ILE A 20 -16.25 -25.04 -16.66
CA ILE A 20 -15.00 -24.38 -16.25
C ILE A 20 -13.95 -25.44 -15.86
N ILE A 21 -14.38 -26.51 -15.19
CA ILE A 21 -13.48 -27.58 -14.80
C ILE A 21 -12.82 -28.23 -16.01
N ASP A 22 -13.59 -28.47 -17.08
CA ASP A 22 -13.04 -29.04 -18.30
C ASP A 22 -12.01 -28.13 -18.94
N ARG A 23 -12.26 -26.84 -18.96
CA ARG A 23 -11.31 -25.87 -19.50
C ARG A 23 -10.03 -25.77 -18.67
N VAL A 24 -10.16 -25.85 -17.35
CA VAL A 24 -9.01 -25.82 -16.45
C VAL A 24 -8.13 -27.05 -16.63
N LYS A 25 -8.73 -28.20 -16.91
CA LYS A 25 -7.98 -29.43 -17.19
C LYS A 25 -7.14 -29.33 -18.44
N GLU A 26 -7.64 -28.61 -19.47
CA GLU A 26 -6.91 -28.42 -20.69
C GLU A 26 -5.79 -27.37 -20.55
N PHE A 27 -5.99 -26.38 -19.68
CA PHE A 27 -5.07 -25.26 -19.51
C PHE A 27 -4.75 -25.02 -18.04
N PRO A 28 -3.97 -25.93 -17.43
CA PRO A 28 -3.64 -25.77 -16.00
C PRO A 28 -2.87 -24.50 -15.65
N GLU A 29 -2.14 -23.91 -16.62
CA GLU A 29 -1.46 -22.65 -16.35
C GLU A 29 -2.42 -21.49 -16.13
N TRP A 30 -3.65 -21.60 -16.57
CA TRP A 30 -4.69 -20.60 -16.31
C TRP A 30 -4.94 -20.42 -14.83
N LEU A 31 -4.97 -21.53 -14.09
CA LEU A 31 -5.22 -21.51 -12.65
C LEU A 31 -4.11 -20.76 -11.93
N GLU A 32 -2.87 -20.95 -12.33
CA GLU A 32 -1.73 -20.25 -11.76
C GLU A 32 -1.80 -18.75 -12.03
N VAL A 33 -2.18 -18.35 -13.23
CA VAL A 33 -2.33 -16.95 -13.60
C VAL A 33 -3.42 -16.30 -12.77
N ILE A 34 -4.57 -16.95 -12.64
CA ILE A 34 -5.69 -16.44 -11.84
C ILE A 34 -5.29 -16.31 -10.38
N ASP A 35 -4.62 -17.31 -9.81
CA ASP A 35 -4.13 -17.28 -8.44
C ASP A 35 -3.19 -16.10 -8.23
N SER A 36 -2.27 -15.89 -9.16
CA SER A 36 -1.32 -14.77 -9.07
C SER A 36 -2.02 -13.42 -9.09
N MET A 37 -3.02 -13.26 -9.97
CA MET A 37 -3.77 -12.02 -10.06
C MET A 37 -4.57 -11.74 -8.80
N ILE A 38 -5.23 -12.75 -8.25
CA ILE A 38 -6.03 -12.60 -7.04
C ILE A 38 -5.13 -12.35 -5.83
N SER A 39 -4.00 -13.03 -5.76
CA SER A 39 -3.03 -12.81 -4.68
C SER A 39 -2.48 -11.38 -4.70
N ALA A 40 -2.21 -10.84 -5.88
CA ALA A 40 -1.77 -9.46 -6.04
C ALA A 40 -2.84 -8.49 -5.56
N GLN A 41 -4.11 -8.74 -5.89
CA GLN A 41 -5.22 -7.92 -5.42
C GLN A 41 -5.37 -7.99 -3.90
N SER A 42 -5.20 -9.16 -3.32
CA SER A 42 -5.26 -9.33 -1.86
C SER A 42 -4.16 -8.55 -1.17
N THR A 43 -2.96 -8.55 -1.74
CA THR A 43 -1.84 -7.77 -1.21
C THR A 43 -2.16 -6.27 -1.25
N THR A 44 -2.73 -5.80 -2.36
CA THR A 44 -3.13 -4.41 -2.50
C THR A 44 -4.19 -4.02 -1.46
N MET A 45 -5.14 -4.91 -1.20
CA MET A 45 -6.18 -4.66 -0.19
C MET A 45 -5.59 -4.61 1.21
N ALA A 46 -4.62 -5.47 1.51
CA ALA A 46 -3.94 -5.44 2.81
C ALA A 46 -3.17 -4.13 3.01
N GLU A 47 -2.54 -3.62 1.95
CA GLU A 47 -1.86 -2.33 1.99
C GLU A 47 -2.86 -1.19 2.24
N LYS A 48 -4.02 -1.23 1.59
CA LYS A 48 -5.07 -0.25 1.81
C LYS A 48 -5.60 -0.30 3.24
N ASP A 49 -5.72 -1.50 3.80
CA ASP A 49 -6.14 -1.67 5.19
C ASP A 49 -5.13 -1.05 6.15
N LEU A 50 -3.84 -1.23 5.88
CA LEU A 50 -2.80 -0.62 6.71
C LEU A 50 -2.91 0.90 6.72
N LEU A 51 -3.24 1.49 5.58
CA LEU A 51 -3.35 2.94 5.44
C LEU A 51 -4.67 3.49 5.96
N SER A 52 -5.65 2.64 6.24
CA SER A 52 -6.94 3.07 6.75
C SER A 52 -6.79 3.85 8.06
N GLY A 53 -7.38 5.04 8.12
CA GLY A 53 -7.26 5.93 9.27
C GLY A 53 -5.99 6.76 9.29
N ILE A 54 -5.09 6.53 8.34
CA ILE A 54 -3.82 7.26 8.23
C ILE A 54 -3.79 8.10 6.96
N VAL A 55 -4.30 7.53 5.87
CA VAL A 55 -4.36 8.21 4.57
C VAL A 55 -5.80 8.19 4.07
N GLN A 56 -6.25 9.32 3.56
CA GLN A 56 -7.55 9.46 2.91
C GLN A 56 -7.31 9.81 1.45
N VAL A 57 -7.99 9.11 0.54
CA VAL A 57 -7.89 9.41 -0.89
C VAL A 57 -8.86 10.52 -1.24
N THR A 58 -8.35 11.59 -1.83
CA THR A 58 -9.14 12.73 -2.28
C THR A 58 -9.01 12.88 -3.79
N THR A 59 -9.75 13.81 -4.36
CA THR A 59 -9.63 14.14 -5.80
C THR A 59 -8.25 14.66 -6.15
N GLU A 60 -7.54 15.22 -5.18
CA GLU A 60 -6.18 15.73 -5.38
C GLU A 60 -5.12 14.64 -5.19
N GLY A 61 -5.49 13.51 -4.61
CA GLY A 61 -4.61 12.41 -4.30
C GLY A 61 -4.70 12.02 -2.84
N PRO A 62 -3.79 11.15 -2.36
CA PRO A 62 -3.80 10.74 -0.97
C PRO A 62 -3.33 11.87 -0.06
N VAL A 63 -4.03 12.07 1.04
CA VAL A 63 -3.65 13.04 2.08
C VAL A 63 -3.59 12.34 3.43
N LEU A 64 -2.74 12.82 4.29
CA LEU A 64 -2.57 12.26 5.62
C LEU A 64 -3.67 12.79 6.55
N THR A 65 -4.24 11.90 7.35
CA THR A 65 -5.27 12.26 8.34
C THR A 65 -4.70 12.33 9.74
N ILE A 66 -3.43 11.99 9.90
CA ILE A 66 -2.74 12.06 11.19
C ILE A 66 -2.08 13.43 11.33
N THR A 67 -2.17 13.98 12.52
CA THR A 67 -1.64 15.30 12.79
C THR A 67 -0.12 15.31 12.87
N ARG A 68 0.46 16.47 12.64
CA ARG A 68 1.90 16.66 12.57
C ARG A 68 2.62 16.34 13.89
N ASP A 69 1.94 16.50 15.00
CA ASP A 69 2.52 16.20 16.31
C ASP A 69 2.72 14.69 16.53
N LYS A 70 2.01 13.85 15.79
CA LYS A 70 2.10 12.40 15.92
C LYS A 70 2.96 11.75 14.84
N LEU A 71 3.38 12.50 13.86
CA LEU A 71 4.08 11.96 12.70
C LEU A 71 5.23 12.90 12.32
N LYS A 72 6.40 12.33 12.19
CA LYS A 72 7.57 13.11 11.74
C LYS A 72 7.47 13.43 10.26
N ASP A 73 8.07 14.53 9.84
CA ASP A 73 8.03 14.96 8.43
C ASP A 73 8.54 13.86 7.50
N ARG A 74 9.62 13.19 7.90
CA ARG A 74 10.20 12.10 7.13
C ARG A 74 9.23 10.92 6.98
N GLU A 75 8.53 10.60 8.05
CA GLU A 75 7.52 9.56 8.03
C GLU A 75 6.34 9.93 7.14
N ALA A 76 5.94 11.20 7.19
CA ALA A 76 4.86 11.71 6.34
C ALA A 76 5.20 11.55 4.86
N VAL A 77 6.40 11.93 4.47
CA VAL A 77 6.89 11.79 3.10
C VAL A 77 6.85 10.33 2.67
N ALA A 78 7.37 9.44 3.50
CA ALA A 78 7.42 8.01 3.19
C ALA A 78 6.04 7.40 3.08
N ILE A 79 5.10 7.76 3.94
CA ILE A 79 3.74 7.23 3.90
C ILE A 79 3.03 7.67 2.63
N LEU A 80 3.23 8.91 2.20
CA LEU A 80 2.64 9.36 0.93
C LEU A 80 3.22 8.60 -0.26
N LEU A 81 4.53 8.33 -0.25
CA LEU A 81 5.14 7.50 -1.29
C LEU A 81 4.59 6.08 -1.27
N TYR A 82 4.38 5.54 -0.09
CA TYR A 82 3.78 4.20 0.08
C TYR A 82 2.38 4.15 -0.51
N SER A 83 1.57 5.18 -0.25
CA SER A 83 0.19 5.23 -0.72
C SER A 83 0.08 5.34 -2.26
N MET A 84 1.12 5.81 -2.91
CA MET A 84 1.16 5.96 -4.36
C MET A 84 1.98 4.87 -5.07
N ASP A 85 2.41 3.86 -4.34
CA ASP A 85 3.12 2.75 -4.95
C ASP A 85 2.18 1.96 -5.86
N PRO A 86 2.56 1.55 -7.05
CA PRO A 86 3.90 1.63 -7.66
C PRO A 86 4.15 2.90 -8.50
N GLN A 87 3.19 3.82 -8.62
CA GLN A 87 3.33 4.99 -9.50
C GLN A 87 4.42 5.95 -9.04
N GLY A 88 4.57 6.11 -7.72
CA GLY A 88 5.49 7.08 -7.17
C GLY A 88 4.93 8.51 -7.23
N LEU A 89 5.72 9.45 -6.77
CA LEU A 89 5.33 10.86 -6.71
C LEU A 89 6.49 11.72 -7.20
N ARG A 90 6.14 12.78 -7.94
CA ARG A 90 7.09 13.83 -8.28
C ARG A 90 7.24 14.78 -7.09
N PRO A 91 8.38 15.46 -6.96
CA PRO A 91 8.55 16.40 -5.84
C PRO A 91 7.43 17.43 -5.73
N ARG A 92 6.95 17.94 -6.86
CA ARG A 92 5.87 18.94 -6.87
C ARG A 92 4.57 18.35 -6.31
N GLU A 93 4.24 17.13 -6.71
CA GLU A 93 3.05 16.45 -6.22
C GLU A 93 3.15 16.19 -4.73
N LEU A 94 4.31 15.71 -4.30
CA LEU A 94 4.56 15.44 -2.89
C LEU A 94 4.43 16.70 -2.04
N SER A 95 5.00 17.81 -2.51
CA SER A 95 4.89 19.10 -1.82
C SER A 95 3.43 19.52 -1.66
N ARG A 96 2.65 19.36 -2.72
CA ARG A 96 1.23 19.70 -2.68
C ARG A 96 0.46 18.82 -1.70
N LEU A 97 0.70 17.52 -1.75
CA LEU A 97 0.01 16.60 -0.85
C LEU A 97 0.38 16.82 0.61
N LEU A 98 1.64 17.15 0.89
CA LEU A 98 2.07 17.50 2.25
C LEU A 98 1.33 18.74 2.75
N SER A 99 1.21 19.76 1.91
CA SER A 99 0.49 20.98 2.26
C SER A 99 -0.98 20.69 2.54
N LEU A 100 -1.62 19.89 1.68
CA LEU A 100 -3.02 19.49 1.87
C LEU A 100 -3.22 18.65 3.13
N SER A 101 -2.17 17.97 3.55
CA SER A 101 -2.19 17.14 4.77
C SER A 101 -1.92 17.94 6.04
N GLY A 102 -1.66 19.22 5.92
CA GLY A 102 -1.33 20.07 7.06
C GLY A 102 0.12 20.02 7.47
N PHE A 103 0.98 19.43 6.67
CA PHE A 103 2.41 19.39 6.90
C PHE A 103 3.10 20.51 6.14
N LEU A 104 4.19 21.02 6.70
CA LEU A 104 4.97 22.02 5.99
C LEU A 104 5.73 21.37 4.84
N SER A 105 5.59 21.94 3.67
CA SER A 105 6.32 21.45 2.50
C SER A 105 7.76 21.95 2.46
N VAL A 106 8.10 22.91 3.32
CA VAL A 106 9.47 23.42 3.41
C VAL A 106 10.36 22.32 4.00
N GLY A 107 11.45 22.01 3.31
CA GLY A 107 12.40 21.01 3.76
C GLY A 107 12.07 19.58 3.35
N PHE A 108 10.97 19.35 2.64
CA PHE A 108 10.63 17.99 2.23
C PHE A 108 11.70 17.39 1.31
N ALA A 109 12.40 18.21 0.53
CA ALA A 109 13.47 17.75 -0.35
C ALA A 109 14.61 17.12 0.45
N SER A 110 14.91 17.68 1.62
CA SER A 110 15.90 17.09 2.53
C SER A 110 15.44 15.73 3.05
N ARG A 111 14.15 15.60 3.35
CA ARG A 111 13.58 14.31 3.80
C ARG A 111 13.66 13.27 2.70
N LEU A 112 13.37 13.64 1.46
CA LEU A 112 13.55 12.75 0.31
C LEU A 112 15.00 12.30 0.17
N SER A 113 15.93 13.24 0.31
CA SER A 113 17.35 12.94 0.22
C SER A 113 17.80 11.99 1.32
N GLU A 114 17.29 12.18 2.53
CA GLU A 114 17.56 11.27 3.65
C GLU A 114 17.07 9.86 3.37
N LEU A 115 15.83 9.74 2.90
CA LEU A 115 15.25 8.43 2.57
C LEU A 115 16.04 7.74 1.47
N LYS A 116 16.46 8.49 0.46
CA LYS A 116 17.28 7.95 -0.62
C LYS A 116 18.64 7.49 -0.12
N ARG A 117 19.29 8.27 0.73
CA ARG A 117 20.60 7.95 1.29
C ARG A 117 20.55 6.69 2.14
N GLU A 118 19.46 6.47 2.85
CA GLU A 118 19.28 5.30 3.69
C GLU A 118 18.79 4.07 2.93
N GLY A 119 18.59 4.20 1.63
CA GLY A 119 18.14 3.08 0.80
C GLY A 119 16.65 2.78 0.95
N LEU A 120 15.87 3.70 1.50
CA LEU A 120 14.43 3.53 1.68
C LEU A 120 13.63 4.03 0.49
N ALA A 121 14.21 4.92 -0.30
CA ALA A 121 13.57 5.46 -1.49
C ALA A 121 14.58 5.53 -2.64
N TYR A 122 14.06 5.56 -3.86
CA TYR A 122 14.90 5.75 -5.04
C TYR A 122 14.18 6.65 -6.03
N ARG A 123 14.96 7.23 -6.92
CA ARG A 123 14.44 8.10 -7.96
C ARG A 123 14.44 7.37 -9.30
N GLU A 124 13.32 7.43 -10.00
CA GLU A 124 13.20 6.89 -11.35
C GLU A 124 12.67 8.01 -12.24
N GLY A 125 13.56 8.54 -13.09
CA GLY A 125 13.20 9.72 -13.87
C GLY A 125 12.98 10.92 -12.96
N ASP A 126 11.77 11.46 -12.97
CA ASP A 126 11.38 12.59 -12.12
C ASP A 126 10.48 12.18 -10.95
N THR A 127 10.25 10.88 -10.76
CA THR A 127 9.42 10.37 -9.67
C THR A 127 10.27 9.70 -8.62
N TYR A 128 9.78 9.75 -7.37
CA TYR A 128 10.38 9.03 -6.25
C TYR A 128 9.47 7.89 -5.85
N ARG A 129 10.06 6.76 -5.51
CA ARG A 129 9.35 5.54 -5.10
C ARG A 129 10.08 4.93 -3.92
N LEU A 130 9.34 4.13 -3.14
CA LEU A 130 9.94 3.38 -2.04
C LEU A 130 10.61 2.10 -2.56
N THR A 131 11.73 1.75 -1.93
CA THR A 131 12.33 0.43 -2.11
C THR A 131 11.54 -0.58 -1.28
N VAL A 132 11.85 -1.87 -1.42
CA VAL A 132 11.26 -2.91 -0.57
C VAL A 132 11.57 -2.61 0.91
N ALA A 133 12.81 -2.20 1.20
CA ALA A 133 13.19 -1.80 2.55
C ALA A 133 12.37 -0.60 3.04
N GLY A 134 12.12 0.36 2.15
CA GLY A 134 11.29 1.52 2.46
C GLY A 134 9.86 1.16 2.79
N LYS A 135 9.28 0.23 2.04
CA LYS A 135 7.93 -0.26 2.31
C LYS A 135 7.86 -0.93 3.68
N ASN A 136 8.81 -1.79 3.98
CA ASN A 136 8.88 -2.47 5.27
C ASN A 136 9.03 -1.46 6.41
N TRP A 137 9.85 -0.45 6.21
CA TRP A 137 10.05 0.60 7.21
C TRP A 137 8.74 1.36 7.47
N VAL A 138 8.01 1.73 6.41
CA VAL A 138 6.72 2.41 6.54
C VAL A 138 5.71 1.54 7.29
N GLU A 139 5.64 0.26 6.95
CA GLU A 139 4.74 -0.67 7.63
C GLU A 139 5.04 -0.76 9.11
N ASN A 140 6.32 -0.75 9.47
CA ASN A 140 6.74 -0.76 10.87
C ASN A 140 6.40 0.55 11.59
N VAL A 141 6.34 1.66 10.87
CA VAL A 141 5.91 2.95 11.42
C VAL A 141 4.40 2.96 11.64
N ILE A 142 3.66 2.43 10.66
CA ILE A 142 2.20 2.47 10.68
C ILE A 142 1.59 1.50 11.70
N LYS A 143 2.13 0.30 11.81
CA LYS A 143 1.58 -0.75 12.68
C LYS A 143 1.39 -0.30 14.13
N PRO A 144 2.39 0.31 14.77
CA PRO A 144 2.19 0.81 16.14
C PRO A 144 1.12 1.89 16.27
N MET A 145 0.95 2.71 15.25
CA MET A 145 -0.08 3.75 15.25
C MET A 145 -1.48 3.16 15.30
N LYS A 146 -1.70 2.09 14.53
CA LYS A 146 -3.00 1.41 14.50
C LYS A 146 -3.23 0.61 15.77
N SER A 147 -2.21 -0.05 16.27
CA SER A 147 -2.29 -0.81 17.52
C SER A 147 -2.42 0.09 18.73
N GLY A 148 -1.76 1.25 18.70
CA GLY A 148 -1.76 2.19 19.81
C GLY A 148 -3.11 2.77 20.14
N GLY A 149 -4.04 2.82 19.18
CA GLY A 149 -5.40 3.27 19.43
C GLY A 149 -6.25 2.26 20.17
N ILE A 150 -5.86 1.00 20.14
CA ILE A 150 -6.62 -0.08 20.76
C ILE A 150 -6.30 -0.25 22.24
N PRO A 151 -5.03 -0.27 22.65
CA PRO A 151 -4.69 -0.50 24.05
C PRO A 151 -5.22 0.56 25.02
N VAL A 152 -5.47 1.74 24.54
CA VAL A 152 -5.98 2.83 25.36
C VAL A 152 -7.27 2.45 26.07
N GLU A 153 -8.07 1.61 25.45
CA GLU A 153 -9.37 1.21 25.95
C GLU A 153 -9.32 0.15 27.04
N ARG A 154 -8.18 -0.42 27.27
CA ARG A 154 -8.03 -1.53 28.19
C ARG A 154 -7.82 -1.13 29.63
N ARG A 155 -7.77 0.12 29.87
CA ARG A 155 -7.54 0.58 31.22
C ARG A 155 -8.76 0.75 32.02
#